data_f58cddfb38d8db4729449b22ca56781a
#
_entry.id   f58cddfb38d8db4729449b22ca56781a
#
_cell.length_a   1.000
_cell.length_b   1.000
_cell.length_c   1.000
_cell.angle_alpha   90.00
_cell.angle_beta   90.00
_cell.angle_gamma   90.00
#
_symmetry.space_group_name_H-M   'P 1'
#
loop_
_entity.id
_entity.type
_entity.pdbx_description
1 polymer ?
#
loop_
_entity_poly.entity_id
_entity_poly.type
_entity_poly.pdbx_seq_one_letter_code
_entity_poly.pdbx_strand_id
1 'polypeptide(L)'
;YGSELAAARADSRICRIEYDDTLPVTTVWDIGYTDDTAILFVQVLAGEVRIIDSYHASGKDLSHYASVISGKPYDYARHWLPHDAQAKTLAAAGRSVYEQLTRDHGLKNVTILQNRNTEQQGIMAVRQLFPRLWIDERQDHFINAIGQFQRAWNDKTKTFTDTPVHDWTNHFADTLRYLAWVWKEPVKKKPPVQNPTIAIGGQSTMTMADLIKAVSKRRIPYD
;
A
#
# COMPACT_ATOMS: atom_id res chain seq x y z
N TYR A 1 -6.89 -5.20 -16.89
CA TYR A 1 -6.02 -4.02 -17.13
C TYR A 1 -4.82 -4.36 -18.04
N GLY A 2 -4.98 -5.29 -18.99
CA GLY A 2 -3.88 -5.78 -19.81
C GLY A 2 -3.21 -4.71 -20.69
N SER A 3 -3.99 -3.83 -21.31
CA SER A 3 -3.48 -2.72 -22.13
C SER A 3 -2.72 -1.68 -21.28
N GLU A 4 -3.23 -1.37 -20.11
CA GLU A 4 -2.62 -0.43 -19.18
C GLU A 4 -1.28 -0.99 -18.65
N LEU A 5 -1.23 -2.29 -18.32
CA LEU A 5 0.00 -2.97 -17.92
C LEU A 5 1.03 -3.03 -19.06
N ALA A 6 0.58 -3.30 -20.30
CA ALA A 6 1.48 -3.30 -21.45
C ALA A 6 2.11 -1.92 -21.65
N ALA A 7 1.32 -0.85 -21.56
CA ALA A 7 1.84 0.52 -21.60
C ALA A 7 2.81 0.81 -20.44
N ALA A 8 2.47 0.39 -19.22
CA ALA A 8 3.35 0.57 -18.06
C ALA A 8 4.71 -0.15 -18.22
N ARG A 9 4.72 -1.35 -18.85
CA ARG A 9 5.96 -2.07 -19.17
C ARG A 9 6.78 -1.32 -20.25
N ALA A 10 6.12 -0.86 -21.31
CA ALA A 10 6.79 -0.10 -22.38
C ALA A 10 7.42 1.19 -21.86
N ASP A 11 6.78 1.85 -20.90
CA ASP A 11 7.27 3.07 -20.25
C ASP A 11 8.27 2.80 -19.10
N SER A 12 8.68 1.55 -18.88
CA SER A 12 9.56 1.13 -17.77
C SER A 12 9.03 1.50 -16.37
N ARG A 13 7.69 1.57 -16.21
CA ARG A 13 7.03 1.85 -14.93
C ARG A 13 6.75 0.57 -14.12
N ILE A 14 7.02 -0.60 -14.66
CA ILE A 14 7.14 -1.87 -13.94
C ILE A 14 8.63 -2.17 -13.87
N CYS A 15 9.23 -1.87 -12.73
CA CYS A 15 10.67 -1.95 -12.53
C CYS A 15 10.97 -2.17 -11.04
N ARG A 16 12.23 -2.31 -10.68
CA ARG A 16 12.62 -2.42 -9.27
C ARG A 16 12.43 -1.09 -8.56
N ILE A 17 11.61 -1.10 -7.49
CA ILE A 17 11.33 0.06 -6.66
C ILE A 17 11.75 -0.26 -5.22
N GLU A 18 12.72 0.48 -4.71
CA GLU A 18 13.14 0.35 -3.32
C GLU A 18 12.27 1.25 -2.42
N TYR A 19 12.11 0.83 -1.18
CA TYR A 19 11.46 1.66 -0.16
C TYR A 19 12.27 2.93 0.11
N ASP A 20 11.63 4.08 -0.01
CA ASP A 20 12.19 5.38 0.36
C ASP A 20 11.79 5.72 1.79
N ASP A 21 12.74 5.70 2.72
CA ASP A 21 12.49 5.95 4.15
C ASP A 21 12.14 7.42 4.47
N THR A 22 12.31 8.31 3.50
CA THR A 22 11.88 9.72 3.61
C THR A 22 10.41 9.94 3.30
N LEU A 23 9.76 8.93 2.69
CA LEU A 23 8.36 8.96 2.31
C LEU A 23 7.55 7.98 3.17
N PRO A 24 6.42 8.43 3.74
CA PRO A 24 5.57 7.53 4.49
C PRO A 24 4.83 6.55 3.57
N VAL A 25 4.55 5.36 4.09
CA VAL A 25 3.78 4.32 3.40
C VAL A 25 2.30 4.44 3.76
N THR A 26 1.46 4.38 2.76
CA THR A 26 0.02 4.18 2.90
C THR A 26 -0.33 2.76 2.50
N THR A 27 -1.16 2.07 3.28
CA THR A 27 -1.70 0.78 2.87
C THR A 27 -3.16 0.89 2.48
N VAL A 28 -3.55 0.09 1.50
CA VAL A 28 -4.94 -0.04 1.05
C VAL A 28 -5.32 -1.50 1.09
N TRP A 29 -6.45 -1.81 1.70
CA TRP A 29 -6.86 -3.18 2.02
C TRP A 29 -8.16 -3.54 1.32
N ASP A 30 -8.24 -4.76 0.85
CA ASP A 30 -9.48 -5.49 0.61
C ASP A 30 -9.52 -6.68 1.57
N ILE A 31 -10.58 -6.80 2.37
CA ILE A 31 -10.62 -7.74 3.50
C ILE A 31 -11.65 -8.82 3.22
N GLY A 32 -11.19 -10.05 2.99
CA GLY A 32 -11.98 -11.27 2.95
C GLY A 32 -11.70 -12.15 4.16
N TYR A 33 -12.70 -12.91 4.63
CA TYR A 33 -12.50 -13.91 5.69
C TYR A 33 -12.31 -15.31 5.10
N THR A 34 -13.23 -15.73 4.25
CA THR A 34 -13.16 -17.00 3.50
C THR A 34 -12.36 -16.88 2.22
N ASP A 35 -12.35 -15.68 1.67
CA ASP A 35 -11.60 -15.28 0.49
C ASP A 35 -10.29 -14.59 0.91
N ASP A 36 -9.46 -14.24 -0.06
CA ASP A 36 -8.19 -13.58 0.21
C ASP A 36 -8.39 -12.17 0.80
N THR A 37 -7.60 -11.83 1.79
CA THR A 37 -7.33 -10.43 2.13
C THR A 37 -6.14 -9.96 1.31
N ALA A 38 -6.28 -8.85 0.61
CA ALA A 38 -5.23 -8.23 -0.17
C ALA A 38 -4.83 -6.87 0.42
N ILE A 39 -3.54 -6.58 0.42
CA ILE A 39 -2.97 -5.33 0.93
C ILE A 39 -1.95 -4.79 -0.07
N LEU A 40 -2.11 -3.53 -0.48
CA LEU A 40 -1.09 -2.80 -1.23
C LEU A 40 -0.35 -1.82 -0.32
N PHE A 41 0.97 -1.74 -0.48
CA PHE A 41 1.85 -0.80 0.22
C PHE A 41 2.33 0.24 -0.78
N VAL A 42 2.02 1.50 -0.51
CA VAL A 42 2.11 2.56 -1.51
C VAL A 42 2.87 3.77 -0.95
N GLN A 43 3.77 4.31 -1.76
CA GLN A 43 4.38 5.61 -1.55
C GLN A 43 3.98 6.56 -2.67
N VAL A 44 3.74 7.83 -2.35
CA VAL A 44 3.38 8.87 -3.34
C VAL A 44 4.45 9.94 -3.35
N LEU A 45 5.04 10.19 -4.53
CA LEU A 45 6.06 11.20 -4.74
C LEU A 45 5.74 12.04 -5.98
N ALA A 46 5.55 13.34 -5.80
CA ALA A 46 5.36 14.29 -6.90
C ALA A 46 4.25 13.89 -7.91
N GLY A 47 3.22 13.19 -7.44
CA GLY A 47 2.12 12.70 -8.27
C GLY A 47 2.35 11.34 -8.92
N GLU A 48 3.50 10.71 -8.71
CA GLU A 48 3.71 9.29 -8.96
C GLU A 48 3.16 8.46 -7.80
N VAL A 49 2.50 7.37 -8.12
CA VAL A 49 1.96 6.42 -7.15
C VAL A 49 2.75 5.12 -7.28
N ARG A 50 3.56 4.81 -6.28
CA ARG A 50 4.51 3.70 -6.29
C ARG A 50 3.99 2.56 -5.43
N ILE A 51 3.60 1.43 -6.02
CA ILE A 51 3.33 0.20 -5.31
C ILE A 51 4.68 -0.47 -5.05
N ILE A 52 5.15 -0.35 -3.80
CA ILE A 52 6.46 -0.85 -3.38
C ILE A 52 6.40 -2.28 -2.87
N ASP A 53 5.20 -2.74 -2.45
CA ASP A 53 5.00 -4.06 -1.91
C ASP A 53 3.51 -4.44 -1.98
N SER A 54 3.22 -5.73 -1.94
CA SER A 54 1.87 -6.27 -1.85
C SER A 54 1.85 -7.50 -0.94
N TYR A 55 0.72 -7.75 -0.32
CA TYR A 55 0.51 -8.95 0.49
C TYR A 55 -0.88 -9.52 0.25
N HIS A 56 -1.01 -10.83 0.25
CA HIS A 56 -2.30 -11.51 0.23
C HIS A 56 -2.24 -12.81 1.02
N ALA A 57 -3.33 -13.17 1.63
CA ALA A 57 -3.52 -14.46 2.28
C ALA A 57 -5.01 -14.72 2.52
N SER A 58 -5.42 -15.99 2.53
CA SER A 58 -6.76 -16.43 2.92
C SER A 58 -6.74 -17.19 4.23
N GLY A 59 -7.91 -17.24 4.91
CA GLY A 59 -8.10 -18.03 6.11
C GLY A 59 -7.23 -17.62 7.30
N LYS A 60 -6.75 -16.37 7.32
CA LYS A 60 -5.96 -15.82 8.43
C LYS A 60 -6.81 -14.88 9.27
N ASP A 61 -6.50 -14.81 10.56
CA ASP A 61 -7.14 -13.89 11.48
C ASP A 61 -6.52 -12.47 11.39
N LEU A 62 -7.15 -11.52 12.05
CA LEU A 62 -6.70 -10.12 12.03
C LEU A 62 -5.35 -9.91 12.72
N SER A 63 -4.99 -10.77 13.69
CA SER A 63 -3.70 -10.72 14.38
C SER A 63 -2.55 -11.01 13.42
N HIS A 64 -2.77 -11.94 12.47
CA HIS A 64 -1.81 -12.25 11.43
C HIS A 64 -1.50 -11.03 10.56
N TYR A 65 -2.53 -10.36 10.05
CA TYR A 65 -2.34 -9.16 9.21
C TYR A 65 -1.71 -8.00 9.98
N ALA A 66 -2.10 -7.81 11.24
CA ALA A 66 -1.45 -6.82 12.10
C ALA A 66 0.05 -7.13 12.29
N SER A 67 0.41 -8.42 12.42
CA SER A 67 1.80 -8.86 12.51
C SER A 67 2.56 -8.65 11.19
N VAL A 68 1.93 -8.86 10.04
CA VAL A 68 2.52 -8.53 8.73
C VAL A 68 2.84 -7.04 8.63
N ILE A 69 1.92 -6.18 9.04
CA ILE A 69 2.15 -4.72 9.04
C ILE A 69 3.31 -4.35 9.96
N SER A 70 3.30 -4.84 11.21
CA SER A 70 4.32 -4.50 12.21
C SER A 70 5.69 -5.10 11.90
N GLY A 71 5.74 -6.20 11.16
CA GLY A 71 6.99 -6.87 10.76
C GLY A 71 7.72 -6.20 9.60
N LYS A 72 7.10 -5.26 8.89
CA LYS A 72 7.75 -4.54 7.80
C LYS A 72 8.45 -3.27 8.31
N PRO A 73 9.57 -2.85 7.69
CA PRO A 73 10.36 -1.71 8.14
C PRO A 73 9.77 -0.36 7.70
N TYR A 74 8.45 -0.28 7.52
CA TYR A 74 7.80 0.89 6.94
C TYR A 74 7.31 1.88 7.99
N ASP A 75 7.42 3.18 7.69
CA ASP A 75 6.78 4.24 8.45
C ASP A 75 5.38 4.50 7.87
N TYR A 76 4.36 4.11 8.61
CA TYR A 76 2.99 4.14 8.12
C TYR A 76 2.29 5.46 8.40
N ALA A 77 1.84 6.12 7.33
CA ALA A 77 1.01 7.30 7.42
C ALA A 77 -0.47 6.98 7.63
N ARG A 78 -0.96 5.96 6.94
CA ARG A 78 -2.39 5.63 6.95
C ARG A 78 -2.63 4.21 6.48
N HIS A 79 -3.67 3.58 7.04
CA HIS A 79 -4.21 2.31 6.59
C HIS A 79 -5.67 2.53 6.14
N TRP A 80 -5.94 2.35 4.85
CA TRP A 80 -7.27 2.44 4.30
C TRP A 80 -7.96 1.09 4.31
N LEU A 81 -9.04 0.97 5.06
CA LEU A 81 -9.89 -0.22 5.08
C LEU A 81 -11.15 0.02 4.24
N PRO A 82 -11.76 -1.02 3.65
CA PRO A 82 -13.00 -0.92 2.93
C PRO A 82 -14.14 -0.50 3.87
N HIS A 83 -15.24 0.01 3.31
CA HIS A 83 -16.36 0.56 4.06
C HIS A 83 -17.07 -0.46 4.96
N ASP A 84 -17.11 -1.70 4.56
CA ASP A 84 -17.71 -2.84 5.30
C ASP A 84 -16.87 -3.26 6.51
N ALA A 85 -15.62 -2.85 6.61
CA ALA A 85 -14.79 -3.07 7.81
C ALA A 85 -15.36 -2.40 9.07
N GLN A 86 -16.37 -1.52 8.96
CA GLN A 86 -17.15 -0.98 10.08
C GLN A 86 -18.33 -1.87 10.49
N ALA A 87 -18.72 -2.83 9.69
CA ALA A 87 -19.85 -3.69 9.99
C ALA A 87 -19.55 -4.53 11.24
N LYS A 88 -20.49 -4.51 12.19
CA LYS A 88 -20.43 -5.33 13.39
C LYS A 88 -21.02 -6.70 13.11
N THR A 89 -20.32 -7.75 13.51
CA THR A 89 -20.78 -9.13 13.29
C THR A 89 -20.98 -9.87 14.60
N LEU A 90 -21.96 -10.78 14.64
CA LEU A 90 -22.20 -11.64 15.80
C LEU A 90 -20.99 -12.56 16.06
N ALA A 91 -20.36 -13.06 15.01
CA ALA A 91 -19.17 -13.91 15.10
C ALA A 91 -17.99 -13.20 15.82
N ALA A 92 -17.91 -11.87 15.71
CA ALA A 92 -16.92 -11.06 16.39
C ALA A 92 -17.44 -10.43 17.70
N ALA A 93 -18.47 -11.02 18.33
CA ALA A 93 -19.09 -10.51 19.56
C ALA A 93 -19.54 -9.03 19.44
N GLY A 94 -20.12 -8.67 18.31
CA GLY A 94 -20.60 -7.31 18.04
C GLY A 94 -19.52 -6.30 17.73
N ARG A 95 -18.27 -6.72 17.44
CA ARG A 95 -17.18 -5.84 17.05
C ARG A 95 -17.00 -5.82 15.53
N SER A 96 -16.53 -4.70 15.02
CA SER A 96 -16.14 -4.55 13.62
C SER A 96 -14.66 -4.92 13.41
N VAL A 97 -14.27 -5.17 12.17
CA VAL A 97 -12.88 -5.37 11.78
C VAL A 97 -12.03 -4.14 12.17
N TYR A 98 -12.57 -2.96 11.95
CA TYR A 98 -11.92 -1.71 12.36
C TYR A 98 -11.64 -1.67 13.86
N GLU A 99 -12.63 -2.02 14.71
CA GLU A 99 -12.46 -2.03 16.17
C GLU A 99 -11.43 -3.06 16.62
N GLN A 100 -11.42 -4.23 16.01
CA GLN A 100 -10.44 -5.28 16.33
C GLN A 100 -9.02 -4.85 15.93
N LEU A 101 -8.80 -4.39 14.70
CA LEU A 101 -7.48 -3.94 14.28
C LEU A 101 -6.93 -2.79 15.12
N THR A 102 -7.79 -1.83 15.49
CA THR A 102 -7.34 -0.63 16.23
C THR A 102 -7.18 -0.88 17.72
N ARG A 103 -8.14 -1.56 18.36
CA ARG A 103 -8.17 -1.74 19.81
C ARG A 103 -7.42 -2.98 20.28
N ASP A 104 -7.63 -4.12 19.60
CA ASP A 104 -7.06 -5.39 20.03
C ASP A 104 -5.62 -5.56 19.50
N HIS A 105 -5.36 -5.10 18.27
CA HIS A 105 -4.05 -5.24 17.64
C HIS A 105 -3.24 -3.95 17.57
N GLY A 106 -3.78 -2.83 18.06
CA GLY A 106 -3.04 -1.58 18.20
C GLY A 106 -2.66 -0.88 16.90
N LEU A 107 -3.30 -1.24 15.77
CA LEU A 107 -3.03 -0.60 14.47
C LEU A 107 -3.45 0.87 14.51
N LYS A 108 -2.50 1.77 14.25
CA LYS A 108 -2.72 3.22 14.29
C LYS A 108 -3.03 3.77 12.91
N ASN A 109 -3.56 5.00 12.86
CA ASN A 109 -3.82 5.73 11.61
C ASN A 109 -4.76 4.98 10.63
N VAL A 110 -5.69 4.19 11.16
CA VAL A 110 -6.68 3.47 10.36
C VAL A 110 -7.80 4.41 9.95
N THR A 111 -8.14 4.40 8.68
CA THR A 111 -9.23 5.20 8.10
C THR A 111 -10.14 4.30 7.27
N ILE A 112 -11.44 4.47 7.41
CA ILE A 112 -12.42 3.75 6.61
C ILE A 112 -12.69 4.53 5.33
N LEU A 113 -12.68 3.82 4.24
CA LEU A 113 -12.99 4.34 2.92
C LEU A 113 -14.51 4.63 2.83
N GLN A 114 -14.87 5.90 2.73
CA GLN A 114 -16.25 6.38 2.63
C GLN A 114 -16.70 6.39 1.17
N ASN A 115 -16.63 5.24 0.51
CA ASN A 115 -16.92 5.20 -0.91
C ASN A 115 -18.22 4.45 -1.21
N ARG A 116 -19.04 5.07 -2.06
CA ARG A 116 -20.28 4.53 -2.61
C ARG A 116 -20.26 4.44 -4.14
N ASN A 117 -19.09 4.53 -4.75
CA ASN A 117 -18.96 4.48 -6.20
C ASN A 117 -19.26 3.07 -6.71
N THR A 118 -19.75 2.98 -7.93
CA THR A 118 -20.00 1.71 -8.60
C THR A 118 -18.68 1.06 -8.99
N GLU A 119 -18.71 -0.25 -9.23
CA GLU A 119 -17.56 -1.00 -9.72
C GLU A 119 -16.99 -0.41 -11.00
N GLN A 120 -17.86 -0.03 -11.95
CA GLN A 120 -17.44 0.59 -13.22
C GLN A 120 -16.73 1.94 -13.01
N GLN A 121 -17.21 2.76 -12.08
CA GLN A 121 -16.53 4.00 -11.72
C GLN A 121 -15.15 3.73 -11.13
N GLY A 122 -15.02 2.69 -10.33
CA GLY A 122 -13.75 2.24 -9.78
C GLY A 122 -12.77 1.78 -10.88
N ILE A 123 -13.24 0.97 -11.82
CA ILE A 123 -12.44 0.53 -12.97
C ILE A 123 -11.94 1.73 -13.80
N MET A 124 -12.81 2.71 -14.04
CA MET A 124 -12.42 3.93 -14.76
C MET A 124 -11.40 4.76 -13.97
N ALA A 125 -11.56 4.87 -12.65
CA ALA A 125 -10.60 5.57 -11.79
C ALA A 125 -9.21 4.90 -11.83
N VAL A 126 -9.14 3.56 -11.84
CA VAL A 126 -7.89 2.82 -12.00
C VAL A 126 -7.23 3.13 -13.35
N ARG A 127 -7.99 3.13 -14.45
CA ARG A 127 -7.45 3.49 -15.77
C ARG A 127 -6.87 4.89 -15.81
N GLN A 128 -7.52 5.85 -15.13
CA GLN A 128 -7.01 7.22 -14.99
C GLN A 128 -5.76 7.31 -14.10
N LEU A 129 -5.60 6.39 -13.15
CA LEU A 129 -4.42 6.29 -12.28
C LEU A 129 -3.22 5.68 -13.01
N PHE A 130 -3.42 4.71 -13.91
CA PHE A 130 -2.37 3.93 -14.53
C PHE A 130 -1.20 4.73 -15.14
N PRO A 131 -1.42 5.90 -15.78
CA PRO A 131 -0.30 6.71 -16.28
C PRO A 131 0.65 7.24 -15.20
N ARG A 132 0.22 7.22 -13.94
CA ARG A 132 1.00 7.65 -12.76
C ARG A 132 1.46 6.49 -11.89
N LEU A 133 1.03 5.28 -12.23
CA LEU A 133 1.28 4.07 -11.43
C LEU A 133 2.64 3.48 -11.79
N TRP A 134 3.46 3.30 -10.77
CA TRP A 134 4.71 2.58 -10.81
C TRP A 134 4.56 1.33 -9.94
N ILE A 135 5.02 0.19 -10.42
CA ILE A 135 4.84 -1.10 -9.75
C ILE A 135 6.19 -1.76 -9.60
N ASP A 136 6.53 -2.17 -8.38
CA ASP A 136 7.71 -2.97 -8.16
C ASP A 136 7.59 -4.31 -8.90
N GLU A 137 8.58 -4.64 -9.71
CA GLU A 137 8.58 -5.85 -10.54
C GLU A 137 8.52 -7.17 -9.76
N ARG A 138 8.88 -7.14 -8.46
CA ARG A 138 8.81 -8.29 -7.56
C ARG A 138 7.38 -8.64 -7.12
N GLN A 139 6.38 -7.81 -7.46
CA GLN A 139 4.99 -8.03 -7.10
C GLN A 139 4.25 -8.91 -8.13
N ASP A 140 4.84 -10.05 -8.48
CA ASP A 140 4.35 -10.94 -9.54
C ASP A 140 2.89 -11.33 -9.37
N HIS A 141 2.47 -11.68 -8.14
CA HIS A 141 1.09 -12.11 -7.89
C HIS A 141 0.11 -10.95 -8.14
N PHE A 142 0.40 -9.76 -7.65
CA PHE A 142 -0.38 -8.56 -7.91
C PHE A 142 -0.46 -8.24 -9.41
N ILE A 143 0.68 -8.24 -10.10
CA ILE A 143 0.76 -7.95 -11.54
C ILE A 143 -0.05 -8.96 -12.34
N ASN A 144 0.06 -10.25 -12.01
CA ASN A 144 -0.70 -11.32 -12.65
C ASN A 144 -2.20 -11.18 -12.38
N ALA A 145 -2.60 -10.89 -11.14
CA ALA A 145 -4.01 -10.71 -10.78
C ALA A 145 -4.65 -9.58 -11.60
N ILE A 146 -4.08 -8.38 -11.59
CA ILE A 146 -4.64 -7.26 -12.34
C ILE A 146 -4.54 -7.43 -13.86
N GLY A 147 -3.57 -8.24 -14.35
CA GLY A 147 -3.43 -8.58 -15.75
C GLY A 147 -4.51 -9.55 -16.26
N GLN A 148 -4.96 -10.46 -15.41
CA GLN A 148 -5.98 -11.45 -15.72
C GLN A 148 -7.40 -11.01 -15.33
N PHE A 149 -7.55 -9.91 -14.59
CA PHE A 149 -8.84 -9.36 -14.23
C PHE A 149 -9.66 -9.00 -15.47
N GLN A 150 -10.78 -9.68 -15.67
CA GLN A 150 -11.55 -9.64 -16.90
C GLN A 150 -13.06 -9.61 -16.64
N ARG A 151 -13.82 -9.18 -17.65
CA ARG A 151 -15.29 -9.22 -17.64
C ARG A 151 -15.78 -10.66 -17.77
N ALA A 152 -16.90 -10.95 -17.11
CA ALA A 152 -17.57 -12.22 -17.26
C ALA A 152 -18.19 -12.34 -18.68
N TRP A 153 -18.12 -13.51 -19.26
CA TRP A 153 -18.75 -13.82 -20.52
C TRP A 153 -20.17 -14.34 -20.30
N ASN A 154 -21.14 -13.83 -21.06
CA ASN A 154 -22.50 -14.32 -21.04
C ASN A 154 -22.77 -15.21 -22.28
N ASP A 155 -22.89 -16.51 -22.05
CA ASP A 155 -23.11 -17.48 -23.12
C ASP A 155 -24.45 -17.33 -23.82
N LYS A 156 -25.46 -16.79 -23.16
CA LYS A 156 -26.81 -16.61 -23.74
C LYS A 156 -26.82 -15.44 -24.72
N THR A 157 -26.21 -14.34 -24.39
CA THR A 157 -26.16 -13.13 -25.24
C THR A 157 -24.94 -13.07 -26.14
N LYS A 158 -23.96 -14.01 -25.95
CA LYS A 158 -22.67 -14.02 -26.65
C LYS A 158 -21.91 -12.67 -26.54
N THR A 159 -21.99 -12.05 -25.39
CA THR A 159 -21.33 -10.76 -25.08
C THR A 159 -20.65 -10.80 -23.73
N PHE A 160 -19.66 -9.92 -23.52
CA PHE A 160 -19.12 -9.67 -22.20
C PHE A 160 -20.13 -8.87 -21.35
N THR A 161 -20.27 -9.25 -20.10
CA THR A 161 -21.08 -8.51 -19.11
C THR A 161 -20.34 -7.25 -18.67
N ASP A 162 -21.05 -6.35 -18.00
CA ASP A 162 -20.42 -5.20 -17.36
C ASP A 162 -19.77 -5.53 -16.00
N THR A 163 -20.04 -6.73 -15.48
CA THR A 163 -19.46 -7.23 -14.21
C THR A 163 -18.24 -8.09 -14.51
N PRO A 164 -17.16 -7.98 -13.70
CA PRO A 164 -16.02 -8.88 -13.78
C PRO A 164 -16.36 -10.31 -13.40
N VAL A 165 -15.50 -11.24 -13.78
CA VAL A 165 -15.49 -12.59 -13.22
C VAL A 165 -15.13 -12.48 -11.74
N HIS A 166 -15.92 -13.13 -10.88
CA HIS A 166 -15.60 -13.17 -9.46
C HIS A 166 -14.68 -14.36 -9.16
N ASP A 167 -13.38 -14.09 -9.11
CA ASP A 167 -12.33 -15.07 -8.87
C ASP A 167 -11.18 -14.47 -8.05
N TRP A 168 -10.06 -15.17 -7.94
CA TRP A 168 -8.88 -14.76 -7.19
C TRP A 168 -8.28 -13.40 -7.63
N THR A 169 -8.62 -12.91 -8.82
CA THR A 169 -8.10 -11.63 -9.34
C THR A 169 -8.78 -10.42 -8.72
N ASN A 170 -9.97 -10.62 -8.13
CA ASN A 170 -10.81 -9.53 -7.64
C ASN A 170 -10.16 -8.78 -6.48
N HIS A 171 -9.56 -9.49 -5.53
CA HIS A 171 -9.06 -8.87 -4.31
C HIS A 171 -8.01 -7.77 -4.58
N PHE A 172 -7.08 -8.03 -5.47
CA PHE A 172 -6.13 -7.00 -5.89
C PHE A 172 -6.74 -5.93 -6.80
N ALA A 173 -7.72 -6.31 -7.64
CA ALA A 173 -8.43 -5.34 -8.46
C ALA A 173 -9.25 -4.37 -7.58
N ASP A 174 -9.86 -4.86 -6.51
CA ASP A 174 -10.62 -4.06 -5.54
C ASP A 174 -9.70 -3.15 -4.73
N THR A 175 -8.59 -3.69 -4.23
CA THR A 175 -7.58 -2.91 -3.53
C THR A 175 -7.04 -1.78 -4.42
N LEU A 176 -6.80 -2.06 -5.71
CA LEU A 176 -6.34 -1.06 -6.67
C LEU A 176 -7.43 -0.01 -6.97
N ARG A 177 -8.72 -0.40 -7.02
CA ARG A 177 -9.85 0.53 -7.14
C ARG A 177 -9.93 1.47 -5.92
N TYR A 178 -9.74 0.94 -4.71
CA TYR A 178 -9.70 1.74 -3.50
C TYR A 178 -8.51 2.70 -3.51
N LEU A 179 -7.34 2.25 -3.93
CA LEU A 179 -6.17 3.12 -4.11
C LEU A 179 -6.46 4.27 -5.07
N ALA A 180 -7.11 4.00 -6.20
CA ALA A 180 -7.42 5.01 -7.20
C ALA A 180 -8.30 6.17 -6.66
N TRP A 181 -9.03 5.94 -5.58
CA TRP A 181 -9.84 6.97 -4.94
C TRP A 181 -9.09 7.78 -3.89
N VAL A 182 -8.14 7.16 -3.18
CA VAL A 182 -7.51 7.76 -1.99
C VAL A 182 -6.09 8.29 -2.21
N TRP A 183 -5.45 7.99 -3.33
CA TRP A 183 -4.05 8.33 -3.55
C TRP A 183 -3.74 9.85 -3.50
N LYS A 184 -4.74 10.70 -3.75
CA LYS A 184 -4.64 12.17 -3.67
C LYS A 184 -4.82 12.71 -2.26
N GLU A 185 -5.27 11.88 -1.32
CA GLU A 185 -5.49 12.32 0.05
C GLU A 185 -4.16 12.76 0.67
N PRO A 186 -4.13 13.94 1.31
CA PRO A 186 -2.89 14.46 1.88
C PRO A 186 -2.37 13.54 2.97
N VAL A 187 -1.10 13.20 2.87
CA VAL A 187 -0.38 12.41 3.85
C VAL A 187 0.50 13.35 4.66
N LYS A 188 0.46 13.25 5.98
CA LYS A 188 1.37 14.02 6.84
C LYS A 188 2.80 13.56 6.58
N LYS A 189 3.63 14.47 6.10
CA LYS A 189 5.09 14.21 5.98
C LYS A 189 5.67 14.01 7.38
N LYS A 190 6.56 13.06 7.52
CA LYS A 190 7.38 12.90 8.73
C LYS A 190 8.16 14.20 8.94
N PRO A 191 8.17 14.78 10.14
CA PRO A 191 9.06 15.90 10.40
C PRO A 191 10.51 15.45 10.14
N PRO A 192 11.35 16.32 9.56
CA PRO A 192 12.75 15.97 9.32
C PRO A 192 13.37 15.52 10.63
N VAL A 193 14.08 14.40 10.60
CA VAL A 193 14.82 13.89 11.75
C VAL A 193 15.84 14.98 12.12
N GLN A 194 15.57 15.68 13.22
CA GLN A 194 16.55 16.59 13.80
C GLN A 194 17.65 15.71 14.36
N ASN A 195 18.77 15.62 13.66
CA ASN A 195 19.96 14.98 14.23
C ASN A 195 20.28 15.69 15.54
N PRO A 196 20.41 14.95 16.68
CA PRO A 196 20.71 15.57 17.94
C PRO A 196 22.02 16.35 17.81
N THR A 197 21.93 17.64 18.09
CA THR A 197 23.11 18.52 18.11
C THR A 197 23.80 18.30 19.45
N ILE A 198 24.99 17.75 19.43
CA ILE A 198 25.80 17.56 20.64
C ILE A 198 26.59 18.84 20.85
N ALA A 199 26.32 19.54 21.95
CA ALA A 199 27.15 20.67 22.39
C ALA A 199 28.47 20.14 22.94
N ILE A 200 29.55 20.27 22.19
CA ILE A 200 30.90 19.98 22.67
C ILE A 200 31.48 21.28 23.19
N GLY A 201 31.70 21.34 24.49
CA GLY A 201 32.20 22.46 25.32
C GLY A 201 32.65 23.72 24.55
N GLY A 202 31.88 24.82 24.70
CA GLY A 202 32.26 26.18 24.27
C GLY A 202 32.33 26.40 22.75
N GLN A 203 31.24 26.90 22.19
CA GLN A 203 31.15 27.58 20.88
C GLN A 203 31.15 26.77 19.56
N SER A 204 31.18 25.45 19.56
CA SER A 204 31.00 24.69 18.31
C SER A 204 29.93 23.62 18.48
N THR A 205 28.87 23.72 17.67
CA THR A 205 27.83 22.70 17.59
C THR A 205 28.15 21.74 16.44
N MET A 206 28.38 20.46 16.72
CA MET A 206 28.56 19.41 15.74
C MET A 206 27.34 18.49 15.69
N THR A 207 26.89 18.10 14.52
CA THR A 207 25.86 17.06 14.37
C THR A 207 26.51 15.67 14.46
N MET A 208 25.69 14.63 14.78
CA MET A 208 26.16 13.23 14.74
C MET A 208 26.72 12.86 13.35
N ALA A 209 26.16 13.40 12.28
CA ALA A 209 26.68 13.20 10.93
C ALA A 209 28.11 13.79 10.76
N ASP A 210 28.37 14.93 11.35
CA ASP A 210 29.70 15.55 11.32
C ASP A 210 30.73 14.76 12.17
N LEU A 211 30.29 14.20 13.29
CA LEU A 211 31.10 13.31 14.12
C LEU A 211 31.47 12.02 13.36
N ILE A 212 30.52 11.37 12.70
CA ILE A 212 30.77 10.16 11.90
C ILE A 212 31.72 10.48 10.76
N LYS A 213 31.58 11.60 10.06
CA LYS A 213 32.52 12.06 9.04
C LYS A 213 33.90 12.36 9.59
N ALA A 214 34.01 12.93 10.78
CA ALA A 214 35.29 13.23 11.42
C ALA A 214 36.03 11.96 11.85
N VAL A 215 35.29 10.94 12.36
CA VAL A 215 35.87 9.65 12.76
C VAL A 215 36.28 8.82 11.54
N SER A 216 35.51 8.82 10.46
CA SER A 216 35.82 8.08 9.24
C SER A 216 37.03 8.62 8.47
N LYS A 217 37.41 9.90 8.68
CA LYS A 217 38.62 10.52 8.10
C LYS A 217 39.90 10.18 8.85
N ARG A 218 39.82 9.67 10.09
CA ARG A 218 40.99 9.20 10.85
C ARG A 218 41.29 7.74 10.53
N ARG A 219 41.66 7.42 9.30
CA ARG A 219 42.37 6.18 9.00
C ARG A 219 43.82 6.34 9.52
N ILE A 220 44.12 5.66 10.57
CA ILE A 220 45.53 5.44 11.02
C ILE A 220 46.15 4.56 9.97
N PRO A 221 47.27 4.91 9.35
CA PRO A 221 48.02 3.97 8.55
C PRO A 221 48.60 2.93 9.46
N TYR A 222 48.34 1.67 9.18
CA TYR A 222 49.10 0.57 9.76
C TYR A 222 50.44 0.50 8.99
N ASP A 223 51.52 0.80 9.68
CA ASP A 223 52.87 0.39 9.30
C ASP A 223 53.04 -1.11 9.60
#